data_d4ba79f34ecd23c417c1345f5773a9fc
#
_entry.id   d4ba79f34ecd23c417c1345f5773a9fc
#
_cell.length_a   1.000
_cell.length_b   1.000
_cell.length_c   1.000
_cell.angle_alpha   90.00
_cell.angle_beta   90.00
_cell.angle_gamma   90.00
#
_symmetry.space_group_name_H-M   'P 1'
#
loop_
_entity.id
_entity.type
_entity.pdbx_description
1 polymer ?
#
loop_
_entity_poly.entity_id
_entity_poly.type
_entity_poly.pdbx_seq_one_letter_code
_entity_poly.pdbx_strand_id
1 'polypeptide(L)'
;PEPQQYLKYFPGFVKAFAGAAFEHGSGDSVEDFWGAALWLPPGVHPDEEALFTLLQEAIPERNQAEVFALLEQMDRKHPVEPHWYLPMIGVAPAKQGNGYGTALLERGLERCDREDKPAYLESSSPKNIPLYERHGFESCGVIQTGSSPPLFPMLRRPRRSEPRDRSCVPVNRRIDQQLGASLMAK
;
A
#
# COMPACT_ATOMS: atom_id res chain seq x y z
N PRO A 1 -6.12 -21.01 -14.05
CA PRO A 1 -5.66 -22.31 -13.53
C PRO A 1 -6.78 -23.01 -12.78
N GLU A 2 -6.75 -24.35 -12.79
CA GLU A 2 -7.64 -25.16 -11.96
C GLU A 2 -7.43 -24.78 -10.49
N PRO A 3 -8.48 -24.83 -9.64
CA PRO A 3 -8.38 -24.40 -8.23
C PRO A 3 -7.24 -25.07 -7.46
N GLN A 4 -6.94 -26.34 -7.75
CA GLN A 4 -5.83 -27.07 -7.13
C GLN A 4 -4.45 -26.53 -7.53
N GLN A 5 -4.28 -26.13 -8.79
CA GLN A 5 -3.03 -25.50 -9.26
C GLN A 5 -2.84 -24.14 -8.59
N TYR A 6 -3.90 -23.36 -8.48
CA TYR A 6 -3.84 -22.08 -7.78
C TYR A 6 -3.35 -22.26 -6.34
N LEU A 7 -3.96 -23.16 -5.58
CA LEU A 7 -3.56 -23.42 -4.19
C LEU A 7 -2.11 -23.93 -4.07
N LYS A 8 -1.62 -24.68 -5.06
CA LYS A 8 -0.24 -25.20 -5.09
C LYS A 8 0.79 -24.06 -5.23
N TYR A 9 0.56 -23.13 -6.15
CA TYR A 9 1.56 -22.12 -6.53
C TYR A 9 1.38 -20.78 -5.83
N PHE A 10 0.17 -20.47 -5.34
CA PHE A 10 -0.14 -19.18 -4.75
C PHE A 10 0.75 -18.81 -3.55
N PRO A 11 1.07 -19.72 -2.58
CA PRO A 11 1.98 -19.37 -1.49
C PRO A 11 3.39 -18.99 -1.97
N GLY A 12 3.92 -19.69 -2.98
CA GLY A 12 5.19 -19.36 -3.63
C GLY A 12 5.14 -17.99 -4.34
N PHE A 13 4.03 -17.74 -5.03
CA PHE A 13 3.79 -16.44 -5.67
C PHE A 13 3.76 -15.29 -4.67
N VAL A 14 3.03 -15.42 -3.56
CA VAL A 14 3.00 -14.42 -2.49
C VAL A 14 4.40 -14.17 -1.95
N LYS A 15 5.17 -15.24 -1.71
CA LYS A 15 6.54 -15.12 -1.21
C LYS A 15 7.46 -14.40 -2.20
N ALA A 16 7.43 -14.74 -3.47
CA ALA A 16 8.28 -14.12 -4.48
C ALA A 16 7.84 -12.68 -4.79
N PHE A 17 6.54 -12.43 -4.90
CA PHE A 17 6.01 -11.14 -5.35
C PHE A 17 5.89 -10.10 -4.23
N ALA A 18 5.67 -10.51 -2.98
CA ALA A 18 5.42 -9.61 -1.86
C ALA A 18 6.14 -10.00 -0.56
N GLY A 19 6.96 -11.05 -0.57
CA GLY A 19 7.56 -11.63 0.65
C GLY A 19 8.50 -10.68 1.39
N ALA A 20 9.17 -9.78 0.68
CA ALA A 20 10.01 -8.76 1.30
C ALA A 20 9.24 -7.86 2.30
N ALA A 21 7.91 -7.76 2.19
CA ALA A 21 7.11 -7.06 3.18
C ALA A 21 7.23 -7.65 4.59
N PHE A 22 7.45 -8.96 4.72
CA PHE A 22 7.65 -9.60 6.04
C PHE A 22 9.02 -9.25 6.62
N GLU A 23 10.06 -9.20 5.81
CA GLU A 23 11.42 -8.85 6.22
C GLU A 23 11.51 -7.39 6.69
N HIS A 24 10.73 -6.51 6.05
CA HIS A 24 10.66 -5.09 6.37
C HIS A 24 9.58 -4.72 7.41
N GLY A 25 8.83 -5.69 7.96
CA GLY A 25 7.77 -5.43 8.92
C GLY A 25 6.63 -4.54 8.37
N SER A 26 6.40 -4.61 7.05
CA SER A 26 5.42 -3.81 6.32
C SER A 26 4.20 -4.62 5.83
N GLY A 27 4.03 -5.82 6.37
CA GLY A 27 2.81 -6.61 6.26
C GLY A 27 1.83 -6.24 7.36
N ASP A 28 0.57 -5.96 7.00
CA ASP A 28 -0.53 -5.69 7.93
C ASP A 28 -1.58 -6.78 7.84
N SER A 29 -2.21 -7.10 8.95
CA SER A 29 -3.37 -7.98 9.00
C SER A 29 -4.47 -7.39 9.88
N VAL A 30 -5.70 -7.81 9.63
CA VAL A 30 -6.86 -7.50 10.47
C VAL A 30 -7.39 -8.79 11.07
N GLU A 31 -7.96 -8.66 12.27
CA GLU A 31 -8.59 -9.73 13.08
C GLU A 31 -8.42 -11.16 12.52
N ASP A 32 -7.94 -12.11 13.27
CA ASP A 32 -7.82 -13.54 12.93
C ASP A 32 -7.36 -13.82 11.45
N PHE A 33 -6.58 -12.92 10.87
CA PHE A 33 -6.15 -12.96 9.46
C PHE A 33 -7.29 -12.95 8.43
N TRP A 34 -8.44 -12.32 8.73
CA TRP A 34 -9.53 -12.15 7.76
C TRP A 34 -9.15 -11.28 6.56
N GLY A 35 -8.08 -10.52 6.68
CA GLY A 35 -7.51 -9.76 5.59
C GLY A 35 -6.06 -9.43 5.87
N ALA A 36 -5.31 -9.19 4.79
CA ALA A 36 -3.92 -8.79 4.83
C ALA A 36 -3.59 -7.81 3.71
N ALA A 37 -2.62 -6.95 3.95
CA ALA A 37 -1.97 -6.10 2.96
C ALA A 37 -0.46 -6.22 3.11
N LEU A 38 0.24 -6.40 2.00
CA LEU A 38 1.70 -6.48 1.95
C LEU A 38 2.19 -5.26 1.18
N TRP A 39 3.06 -4.48 1.83
CA TRP A 39 3.63 -3.27 1.27
C TRP A 39 5.13 -3.41 1.09
N LEU A 40 5.65 -3.03 -0.05
CA LEU A 40 7.10 -2.96 -0.29
C LEU A 40 7.56 -1.51 -0.09
N PRO A 41 8.57 -1.28 0.77
CA PRO A 41 9.15 0.04 0.98
C PRO A 41 9.82 0.59 -0.29
N PRO A 42 10.05 1.91 -0.37
CA PRO A 42 10.81 2.50 -1.47
C PRO A 42 12.16 1.81 -1.71
N GLY A 43 12.41 1.39 -2.95
CA GLY A 43 13.63 0.68 -3.35
C GLY A 43 13.65 -0.81 -3.04
N VAL A 44 12.57 -1.37 -2.49
CA VAL A 44 12.40 -2.81 -2.31
C VAL A 44 11.51 -3.34 -3.43
N HIS A 45 11.96 -4.41 -4.07
CA HIS A 45 11.30 -5.02 -5.24
C HIS A 45 10.92 -6.47 -4.96
N PRO A 46 10.00 -7.04 -5.74
CA PRO A 46 9.78 -8.49 -5.77
C PRO A 46 11.06 -9.27 -6.03
N ASP A 47 11.10 -10.53 -5.60
CA ASP A 47 12.16 -11.47 -5.97
C ASP A 47 11.90 -11.95 -7.40
N GLU A 48 12.48 -11.25 -8.36
CA GLU A 48 12.26 -11.48 -9.80
C GLU A 48 12.71 -12.87 -10.24
N GLU A 49 13.82 -13.39 -9.70
CA GLU A 49 14.35 -14.69 -10.04
C GLU A 49 13.42 -15.82 -9.56
N ALA A 50 13.00 -15.75 -8.31
CA ALA A 50 12.04 -16.70 -7.75
C ALA A 50 10.68 -16.60 -8.44
N LEU A 51 10.22 -15.39 -8.76
CA LEU A 51 8.97 -15.16 -9.48
C LEU A 51 9.02 -15.73 -10.90
N PHE A 52 10.11 -15.48 -11.63
CA PHE A 52 10.30 -16.00 -12.98
C PHE A 52 10.28 -17.54 -12.99
N THR A 53 11.06 -18.16 -12.11
CA THR A 53 11.13 -19.62 -11.98
C THR A 53 9.76 -20.23 -11.69
N LEU A 54 9.05 -19.65 -10.71
CA LEU A 54 7.72 -20.11 -10.32
C LEU A 54 6.70 -19.98 -11.47
N LEU A 55 6.73 -18.87 -12.20
CA LEU A 55 5.81 -18.66 -13.32
C LEU A 55 6.10 -19.59 -14.50
N GLN A 56 7.37 -19.91 -14.76
CA GLN A 56 7.72 -20.93 -15.77
C GLN A 56 7.16 -22.31 -15.41
N GLU A 57 7.15 -22.68 -14.14
CA GLU A 57 6.57 -23.95 -13.70
C GLU A 57 5.04 -23.95 -13.70
N ALA A 58 4.44 -22.82 -13.26
CA ALA A 58 3.01 -22.72 -13.02
C ALA A 58 2.19 -22.44 -14.29
N ILE A 59 2.79 -21.75 -15.27
CA ILE A 59 2.10 -21.27 -16.47
C ILE A 59 2.42 -22.16 -17.68
N PRO A 60 1.40 -22.65 -18.41
CA PRO A 60 1.64 -23.38 -19.66
C PRO A 60 2.50 -22.55 -20.64
N GLU A 61 3.44 -23.20 -21.31
CA GLU A 61 4.42 -22.54 -22.20
C GLU A 61 3.78 -21.59 -23.21
N ARG A 62 2.63 -21.96 -23.79
CA ARG A 62 1.87 -21.12 -24.73
C ARG A 62 1.41 -19.77 -24.17
N ASN A 63 1.34 -19.63 -22.84
CA ASN A 63 0.87 -18.42 -22.16
C ASN A 63 2.01 -17.63 -21.50
N GLN A 64 3.22 -18.20 -21.42
CA GLN A 64 4.35 -17.58 -20.71
C GLN A 64 4.75 -16.24 -21.31
N ALA A 65 4.83 -16.15 -22.65
CA ALA A 65 5.18 -14.93 -23.34
C ALA A 65 4.22 -13.76 -23.00
N GLU A 66 2.92 -14.05 -22.91
CA GLU A 66 1.90 -13.07 -22.56
C GLU A 66 2.04 -12.61 -21.10
N VAL A 67 2.28 -13.54 -20.18
CA VAL A 67 2.47 -13.25 -18.74
C VAL A 67 3.74 -12.42 -18.51
N PHE A 68 4.86 -12.77 -19.15
CA PHE A 68 6.10 -12.00 -19.01
C PHE A 68 5.98 -10.62 -19.64
N ALA A 69 5.31 -10.49 -20.78
CA ALA A 69 5.02 -9.18 -21.37
C ALA A 69 4.12 -8.31 -20.47
N LEU A 70 3.19 -8.92 -19.72
CA LEU A 70 2.37 -8.22 -18.74
C LEU A 70 3.22 -7.70 -17.58
N LEU A 71 4.12 -8.53 -17.01
CA LEU A 71 5.03 -8.11 -15.93
C LEU A 71 5.95 -6.98 -16.39
N GLU A 72 6.49 -7.05 -17.60
CA GLU A 72 7.31 -5.98 -18.17
C GLU A 72 6.52 -4.66 -18.31
N GLN A 73 5.23 -4.73 -18.69
CA GLN A 73 4.38 -3.54 -18.74
C GLN A 73 4.07 -2.99 -17.34
N MET A 74 3.90 -3.86 -16.33
CA MET A 74 3.75 -3.43 -14.94
C MET A 74 4.99 -2.67 -14.48
N ASP A 75 6.18 -3.23 -14.68
CA ASP A 75 7.45 -2.59 -14.30
C ASP A 75 7.61 -1.20 -14.96
N ARG A 76 7.33 -1.07 -16.25
CA ARG A 76 7.38 0.21 -16.96
C ARG A 76 6.38 1.26 -16.45
N LYS A 77 5.34 0.85 -15.74
CA LYS A 77 4.32 1.75 -15.18
C LYS A 77 4.61 2.19 -13.77
N HIS A 78 5.56 1.56 -13.10
CA HIS A 78 6.00 2.01 -11.78
C HIS A 78 6.53 3.44 -11.84
N PRO A 79 6.24 4.28 -10.82
CA PRO A 79 6.82 5.61 -10.71
C PRO A 79 8.34 5.54 -10.63
N VAL A 80 9.03 6.44 -11.32
CA VAL A 80 10.51 6.57 -11.26
C VAL A 80 10.96 7.06 -9.88
N GLU A 81 10.14 7.87 -9.21
CA GLU A 81 10.40 8.36 -7.87
C GLU A 81 10.25 7.26 -6.82
N PRO A 82 11.05 7.28 -5.72
CA PRO A 82 10.90 6.32 -4.63
C PRO A 82 9.49 6.36 -4.03
N HIS A 83 8.82 5.21 -4.02
CA HIS A 83 7.42 5.09 -3.61
C HIS A 83 7.19 3.79 -2.82
N TRP A 84 6.11 3.75 -2.05
CA TRP A 84 5.59 2.53 -1.45
C TRP A 84 4.76 1.78 -2.48
N TYR A 85 5.01 0.49 -2.62
CA TYR A 85 4.26 -0.38 -3.52
C TYR A 85 3.35 -1.32 -2.73
N LEU A 86 2.09 -1.42 -3.13
CA LEU A 86 1.11 -2.38 -2.59
C LEU A 86 0.87 -3.51 -3.59
N PRO A 87 1.74 -4.54 -3.65
CA PRO A 87 1.56 -5.68 -4.56
C PRO A 87 0.36 -6.53 -4.19
N MET A 88 -0.01 -6.61 -2.91
CA MET A 88 -1.07 -7.49 -2.46
C MET A 88 -1.91 -6.90 -1.35
N ILE A 89 -3.23 -6.95 -1.53
CA ILE A 89 -4.23 -6.70 -0.50
C ILE A 89 -5.41 -7.64 -0.73
N GLY A 90 -5.90 -8.25 0.33
CA GLY A 90 -7.05 -9.15 0.24
C GLY A 90 -7.81 -9.22 1.54
N VAL A 91 -9.13 -9.44 1.42
CA VAL A 91 -10.05 -9.72 2.54
C VAL A 91 -10.85 -10.96 2.18
N ALA A 92 -10.96 -11.87 3.13
CA ALA A 92 -11.74 -13.11 2.97
C ALA A 92 -13.15 -12.80 2.44
N PRO A 93 -13.66 -13.54 1.44
CA PRO A 93 -14.94 -13.20 0.79
C PRO A 93 -16.10 -13.02 1.75
N ALA A 94 -16.21 -13.87 2.77
CA ALA A 94 -17.25 -13.81 3.80
C ALA A 94 -17.11 -12.59 4.74
N LYS A 95 -16.02 -11.85 4.68
CA LYS A 95 -15.71 -10.70 5.54
C LYS A 95 -15.61 -9.39 4.77
N GLN A 96 -15.81 -9.42 3.47
CA GLN A 96 -15.87 -8.21 2.65
C GLN A 96 -17.07 -7.34 3.03
N GLY A 97 -17.00 -6.04 2.75
CA GLY A 97 -18.06 -5.08 3.11
C GLY A 97 -18.04 -4.60 4.56
N ASN A 98 -17.14 -5.12 5.43
CA ASN A 98 -17.05 -4.75 6.84
C ASN A 98 -15.94 -3.72 7.16
N GLY A 99 -15.42 -3.02 6.16
CA GLY A 99 -14.40 -1.98 6.37
C GLY A 99 -12.96 -2.48 6.47
N TYR A 100 -12.69 -3.79 6.46
CA TYR A 100 -11.34 -4.33 6.62
C TYR A 100 -10.35 -3.89 5.54
N GLY A 101 -10.80 -3.79 4.28
CA GLY A 101 -9.97 -3.27 3.20
C GLY A 101 -9.57 -1.80 3.42
N THR A 102 -10.48 -0.99 3.92
CA THR A 102 -10.23 0.39 4.34
C THR A 102 -9.18 0.45 5.45
N ALA A 103 -9.35 -0.32 6.52
CA ALA A 103 -8.43 -0.34 7.65
C ALA A 103 -7.01 -0.78 7.24
N LEU A 104 -6.90 -1.76 6.33
CA LEU A 104 -5.60 -2.21 5.80
C LEU A 104 -4.92 -1.13 4.95
N LEU A 105 -5.69 -0.43 4.10
CA LEU A 105 -5.16 0.67 3.29
C LEU A 105 -4.71 1.83 4.17
N GLU A 106 -5.52 2.27 5.13
CA GLU A 106 -5.21 3.39 6.01
C GLU A 106 -3.90 3.17 6.75
N ARG A 107 -3.65 1.98 7.32
CA ARG A 107 -2.37 1.65 7.98
C ARG A 107 -1.16 1.80 7.07
N GLY A 108 -1.23 1.30 5.83
CA GLY A 108 -0.15 1.45 4.86
C GLY A 108 0.04 2.91 4.45
N LEU A 109 -1.06 3.62 4.22
CA LEU A 109 -1.03 5.02 3.79
C LEU A 109 -0.54 5.98 4.89
N GLU A 110 -0.73 5.66 6.18
CA GLU A 110 -0.11 6.40 7.28
C GLU A 110 1.42 6.37 7.21
N ARG A 111 2.03 5.25 6.78
CA ARG A 111 3.48 5.16 6.54
C ARG A 111 3.88 6.04 5.37
N CYS A 112 3.15 5.98 4.27
CA CYS A 112 3.40 6.79 3.08
C CYS A 112 3.35 8.29 3.41
N ASP A 113 2.34 8.73 4.14
CA ASP A 113 2.14 10.12 4.54
C ASP A 113 3.23 10.59 5.51
N ARG A 114 3.61 9.77 6.50
CA ARG A 114 4.67 10.08 7.46
C ARG A 114 6.04 10.24 6.79
N GLU A 115 6.30 9.47 5.76
CA GLU A 115 7.58 9.47 5.02
C GLU A 115 7.58 10.43 3.84
N ASP A 116 6.47 11.13 3.59
CA ASP A 116 6.26 12.00 2.42
C ASP A 116 6.56 11.26 1.10
N LYS A 117 6.09 10.00 0.98
CA LYS A 117 6.30 9.15 -0.18
C LYS A 117 5.00 8.78 -0.87
N PRO A 118 4.96 8.74 -2.21
CA PRO A 118 3.81 8.23 -2.95
C PRO A 118 3.53 6.76 -2.62
N ALA A 119 2.27 6.36 -2.83
CA ALA A 119 1.84 4.97 -2.82
C ALA A 119 1.39 4.56 -4.22
N TYR A 120 1.79 3.37 -4.66
CA TYR A 120 1.46 2.81 -5.97
C TYR A 120 0.87 1.42 -5.83
N LEU A 121 -0.03 1.05 -6.71
CA LEU A 121 -0.63 -0.29 -6.83
C LEU A 121 -1.13 -0.54 -8.25
N GLU A 122 -1.34 -1.82 -8.61
CA GLU A 122 -2.17 -2.22 -9.75
C GLU A 122 -3.41 -2.95 -9.26
N SER A 123 -4.58 -2.37 -9.49
CA SER A 123 -5.83 -3.06 -9.20
C SER A 123 -6.13 -4.12 -10.25
N SER A 124 -6.30 -5.38 -9.83
CA SER A 124 -6.69 -6.49 -10.69
C SER A 124 -8.21 -6.57 -10.92
N SER A 125 -8.98 -5.66 -10.33
CA SER A 125 -10.44 -5.64 -10.45
C SER A 125 -10.98 -4.22 -10.52
N PRO A 126 -11.82 -3.90 -11.53
CA PRO A 126 -12.47 -2.58 -11.59
C PRO A 126 -13.42 -2.32 -10.40
N LYS A 127 -13.89 -3.38 -9.74
CA LYS A 127 -14.76 -3.26 -8.54
C LYS A 127 -14.04 -2.64 -7.36
N ASN A 128 -12.71 -2.73 -7.31
CA ASN A 128 -11.89 -2.20 -6.22
C ASN A 128 -11.45 -0.74 -6.45
N ILE A 129 -11.55 -0.23 -7.68
CA ILE A 129 -11.16 1.15 -8.02
C ILE A 129 -11.82 2.18 -7.09
N PRO A 130 -13.15 2.14 -6.84
CA PRO A 130 -13.79 3.11 -5.94
C PRO A 130 -13.25 3.07 -4.50
N LEU A 131 -12.73 1.92 -4.03
CA LEU A 131 -12.07 1.84 -2.74
C LEU A 131 -10.77 2.65 -2.76
N TYR A 132 -9.93 2.48 -3.76
CA TYR A 132 -8.66 3.18 -3.88
C TYR A 132 -8.84 4.69 -4.10
N GLU A 133 -9.79 5.08 -4.96
CA GLU A 133 -10.12 6.49 -5.22
C GLU A 133 -10.54 7.24 -3.96
N ARG A 134 -11.36 6.62 -3.08
CA ARG A 134 -11.74 7.20 -1.79
C ARG A 134 -10.54 7.43 -0.86
N HIS A 135 -9.45 6.71 -1.07
CA HIS A 135 -8.20 6.89 -0.32
C HIS A 135 -7.20 7.80 -1.03
N GLY A 136 -7.62 8.44 -2.14
CA GLY A 136 -6.83 9.44 -2.88
C GLY A 136 -5.93 8.87 -3.95
N PHE A 137 -6.12 7.62 -4.37
CA PHE A 137 -5.45 7.09 -5.55
C PHE A 137 -6.10 7.61 -6.82
N GLU A 138 -5.28 7.89 -7.81
CA GLU A 138 -5.69 8.31 -9.15
C GLU A 138 -5.25 7.26 -10.16
N SER A 139 -6.08 7.02 -11.19
CA SER A 139 -5.76 6.06 -12.24
C SER A 139 -4.63 6.57 -13.15
N CYS A 140 -3.65 5.70 -13.42
CA CYS A 140 -2.55 5.94 -14.35
C CYS A 140 -2.74 5.21 -15.70
N GLY A 141 -3.96 4.83 -16.03
CA GLY A 141 -4.32 4.14 -17.26
C GLY A 141 -4.64 2.67 -17.06
N VAL A 142 -4.40 1.86 -18.09
CA VAL A 142 -4.68 0.42 -18.11
C VAL A 142 -3.45 -0.31 -18.63
N ILE A 143 -3.16 -1.47 -18.06
CA ILE A 143 -2.18 -2.44 -18.54
C ILE A 143 -2.95 -3.67 -19.00
N GLN A 144 -2.73 -4.12 -20.23
CA GLN A 144 -3.32 -5.34 -20.74
C GLN A 144 -2.43 -5.90 -21.86
N THR A 145 -2.21 -7.20 -21.87
CA THR A 145 -1.44 -7.90 -22.89
C THR A 145 -2.27 -9.06 -23.41
N GLY A 146 -2.49 -9.11 -24.73
CA GLY A 146 -3.23 -10.19 -25.38
C GLY A 146 -4.60 -10.43 -24.76
N SER A 147 -4.82 -11.64 -24.24
CA SER A 147 -6.06 -12.07 -23.59
C SER A 147 -6.08 -11.88 -22.08
N SER A 148 -5.02 -11.27 -21.50
CA SER A 148 -4.94 -11.06 -20.05
C SER A 148 -6.07 -10.18 -19.53
N PRO A 149 -6.56 -10.39 -18.29
CA PRO A 149 -7.41 -9.41 -17.64
C PRO A 149 -6.70 -8.07 -17.52
N PRO A 150 -7.42 -6.93 -17.63
CA PRO A 150 -6.82 -5.63 -17.46
C PRO A 150 -6.37 -5.40 -16.01
N LEU A 151 -5.22 -4.74 -15.85
CA LEU A 151 -4.75 -4.18 -14.59
C LEU A 151 -4.87 -2.66 -14.65
N PHE A 152 -5.18 -2.07 -13.52
CA PHE A 152 -5.40 -0.63 -13.37
C PHE A 152 -4.31 -0.05 -12.45
N PRO A 153 -3.20 0.45 -13.00
CA PRO A 153 -2.19 1.13 -12.21
C PRO A 153 -2.77 2.41 -11.61
N MET A 154 -2.51 2.61 -10.33
CA MET A 154 -3.02 3.74 -9.57
C MET A 154 -1.94 4.31 -8.67
N LEU A 155 -1.86 5.63 -8.60
CA LEU A 155 -0.88 6.39 -7.82
C LEU A 155 -1.59 7.31 -6.83
N ARG A 156 -1.08 7.38 -5.61
CA ARG A 156 -1.51 8.34 -4.59
C ARG A 156 -0.32 9.17 -4.13
N ARG A 157 -0.48 10.48 -4.15
CA ARG A 157 0.47 11.39 -3.52
C ARG A 157 0.29 11.42 -2.00
N PRO A 158 1.38 11.58 -1.21
CA PRO A 158 1.26 11.67 0.24
C PRO A 158 0.40 12.89 0.62
N ARG A 159 -0.40 12.74 1.65
CA ARG A 159 -1.07 13.87 2.28
C ARG A 159 -0.07 14.54 3.19
N ARG A 160 0.39 15.73 2.82
CA ARG A 160 1.23 16.54 3.71
C ARG A 160 0.41 16.81 4.97
N SER A 161 0.86 16.32 6.12
CA SER A 161 0.40 16.84 7.38
C SER A 161 0.87 18.29 7.43
N GLU A 162 -0.05 19.25 7.37
CA GLU A 162 0.29 20.61 7.76
C GLU A 162 0.97 20.54 9.12
N PRO A 163 2.12 21.19 9.32
CA PRO A 163 2.72 21.24 10.65
C PRO A 163 1.63 21.80 11.57
N ARG A 164 1.18 21.00 12.54
CA ARG A 164 0.31 21.50 13.60
C ARG A 164 1.08 22.65 14.21
N ASP A 165 0.66 23.87 13.92
CA ASP A 165 1.17 25.06 14.55
C ASP A 165 0.97 24.92 16.06
N ARG A 166 2.03 24.52 16.76
CA ARG A 166 2.06 24.45 18.22
C ARG A 166 2.23 25.83 18.84
N SER A 167 2.07 26.90 18.07
CA SER A 167 2.25 28.26 18.51
C SER A 167 1.00 28.92 19.11
N CYS A 168 -0.10 28.19 19.31
CA CYS A 168 -1.26 28.68 20.05
C CYS A 168 -1.45 27.97 21.38
N VAL A 169 -0.44 28.01 22.25
CA VAL A 169 -0.69 27.99 23.70
C VAL A 169 -0.90 29.44 24.12
N PRO A 170 -2.10 29.88 24.51
CA PRO A 170 -2.26 31.19 25.10
C PRO A 170 -1.49 31.21 26.42
N VAL A 171 -0.34 31.88 26.44
CA VAL A 171 0.37 32.21 27.66
C VAL A 171 -0.54 33.19 28.41
N ASN A 172 -1.21 32.69 29.44
CA ASN A 172 -2.05 33.48 30.32
C ASN A 172 -1.12 34.37 31.15
N ARG A 173 -0.81 35.59 30.67
CA ARG A 173 -0.11 36.64 31.38
C ARG A 173 -1.05 37.28 32.39
N ARG A 174 -1.36 36.59 33.46
CA ARG A 174 -2.04 37.16 34.65
C ARG A 174 -1.62 36.44 35.91
N ILE A 175 -0.35 36.46 36.29
CA ILE A 175 0.11 36.21 37.66
C ILE A 175 1.44 36.96 37.86
N ASP A 176 1.47 38.29 37.75
CA ASP A 176 2.62 39.09 38.19
C ASP A 176 2.24 40.50 38.65
N GLN A 177 1.00 40.75 39.08
CA GLN A 177 0.61 42.05 39.66
C GLN A 177 0.09 41.98 41.09
N GLN A 178 0.26 40.89 41.82
CA GLN A 178 -0.20 40.80 43.22
C GLN A 178 0.89 40.51 44.25
N LEU A 179 2.16 40.49 43.89
CA LEU A 179 3.26 40.31 44.85
C LEU A 179 4.13 41.56 45.07
N GLY A 180 3.78 42.70 44.47
CA GLY A 180 4.52 43.95 44.59
C GLY A 180 3.98 44.96 45.61
N ALA A 181 2.87 44.69 46.29
CA ALA A 181 2.20 45.69 47.13
C ALA A 181 2.21 45.41 48.65
N SER A 182 2.99 44.45 49.13
CA SER A 182 2.98 44.09 50.56
C SER A 182 4.34 44.18 51.28
N LEU A 183 5.31 44.92 50.75
CA LEU A 183 6.66 45.04 51.37
C LEU A 183 7.13 46.50 51.56
N MET A 184 6.22 47.47 51.52
CA MET A 184 6.52 48.87 51.88
C MET A 184 5.50 49.46 52.92
N ALA A 185 5.29 48.73 54.02
CA ALA A 185 4.62 49.28 55.19
C ALA A 185 4.99 48.46 56.43
N LYS A 186 6.20 48.68 56.95
CA LYS A 186 6.58 48.82 58.38
C LYS A 186 8.07 48.98 58.49
#